data_5561ef9815868f21e96ff3aa1dddf271
#
_entry.id   5561ef9815868f21e96ff3aa1dddf271
#
_cell.length_a   1.000
_cell.length_b   1.000
_cell.length_c   1.000
_cell.angle_alpha   90.00
_cell.angle_beta   90.00
_cell.angle_gamma   90.00
#
_symmetry.space_group_name_H-M   'P 1'
#
loop_
_entity.id
_entity.type
_entity.pdbx_description
1 polymer ?
#
loop_
_entity_poly.entity_id
_entity_poly.type
_entity_poly.pdbx_seq_one_letter_code
_entity_poly.pdbx_strand_id
1 'polypeptide(L)'
;MQTHFTDAQRTAPAVQRSESAIRKCVHCGFCTATCPTYVLLGDERDSPRGRIALIQNMLEAGGTPDAATVRHVDRCLSCLA
;
A
#
# COMPACT_ATOMS: atom_id res chain seq x y z
N MET A 1 -7.71 5.07 5.56
CA MET A 1 -7.02 6.19 4.89
C MET A 1 -7.98 6.90 3.95
N GLN A 2 -7.82 8.20 3.81
CA GLN A 2 -8.57 8.95 2.80
C GLN A 2 -7.93 8.75 1.42
N THR A 3 -8.76 8.73 0.39
CA THR A 3 -8.32 8.54 -1.00
C THR A 3 -8.78 9.72 -1.85
N HIS A 4 -7.98 10.03 -2.89
CA HIS A 4 -8.20 11.16 -3.79
C HIS A 4 -8.17 10.69 -5.25
N PHE A 5 -8.87 9.60 -5.54
CA PHE A 5 -8.95 9.08 -6.90
C PHE A 5 -9.93 9.90 -7.74
N THR A 6 -9.60 10.05 -9.03
CA THR A 6 -10.50 10.69 -9.99
C THR A 6 -11.65 9.76 -10.34
N ASP A 7 -12.76 10.33 -10.86
CA ASP A 7 -13.89 9.52 -11.30
C ASP A 7 -13.50 8.54 -12.40
N ALA A 8 -12.60 8.96 -13.31
CA ALA A 8 -12.08 8.07 -14.36
C ALA A 8 -11.34 6.85 -13.77
N GLN A 9 -10.55 7.06 -12.70
CA GLN A 9 -9.87 5.95 -12.02
C GLN A 9 -10.87 5.02 -11.34
N ARG A 10 -11.93 5.55 -10.74
CA ARG A 10 -12.94 4.77 -10.05
C ARG A 10 -13.81 3.90 -10.95
N THR A 11 -13.80 4.13 -12.27
CA THR A 11 -14.52 3.28 -13.20
C THR A 11 -13.90 1.89 -13.37
N ALA A 12 -12.62 1.72 -13.06
CA ALA A 12 -11.95 0.42 -13.15
C ALA A 12 -12.28 -0.43 -11.92
N PRO A 13 -12.78 -1.69 -12.10
CA PRO A 13 -13.14 -2.54 -10.95
C PRO A 13 -11.96 -2.82 -10.02
N ALA A 14 -10.75 -2.98 -10.55
CA ALA A 14 -9.56 -3.22 -9.74
C ALA A 14 -9.25 -2.02 -8.83
N VAL A 15 -9.41 -0.80 -9.33
CA VAL A 15 -9.20 0.42 -8.54
C VAL A 15 -10.27 0.55 -7.46
N GLN A 16 -11.53 0.21 -7.77
CA GLN A 16 -12.60 0.24 -6.78
C GLN A 16 -12.31 -0.70 -5.61
N ARG A 17 -11.85 -1.92 -5.88
CA ARG A 17 -11.47 -2.88 -4.84
C ARG A 17 -10.29 -2.39 -4.02
N SER A 18 -9.28 -1.84 -4.69
CA SER A 18 -8.10 -1.28 -4.02
C SER A 18 -8.46 -0.10 -3.13
N GLU A 19 -9.31 0.81 -3.60
CA GLU A 19 -9.78 1.93 -2.80
C GLU A 19 -10.52 1.47 -1.55
N SER A 20 -11.40 0.49 -1.69
CA SER A 20 -12.14 -0.07 -0.56
C SER A 20 -11.19 -0.66 0.50
N ALA A 21 -10.18 -1.41 0.06
CA ALA A 21 -9.18 -1.99 0.96
C ALA A 21 -8.31 -0.91 1.63
N ILE A 22 -7.87 0.09 0.88
CA ILE A 22 -7.06 1.18 1.39
C ILE A 22 -7.82 1.98 2.44
N ARG A 23 -9.09 2.28 2.20
CA ARG A 23 -9.92 3.05 3.14
C ARG A 23 -10.13 2.34 4.47
N LYS A 24 -10.00 1.03 4.52
CA LYS A 24 -10.10 0.27 5.77
C LYS A 24 -8.88 0.43 6.66
N CYS A 25 -7.75 0.85 6.12
CA CYS A 25 -6.53 1.05 6.88
C CYS A 25 -6.62 2.37 7.66
N VAL A 26 -6.45 2.30 8.98
CA VAL A 26 -6.49 3.47 9.87
C VAL A 26 -5.10 3.88 10.37
N HIS A 27 -4.05 3.29 9.83
CA HIS A 27 -2.65 3.58 10.19
C HIS A 27 -2.35 3.41 11.69
N CYS A 28 -2.99 2.43 12.35
CA CYS A 28 -2.77 2.20 13.78
C CYS A 28 -1.41 1.61 14.12
N GLY A 29 -0.73 0.97 13.15
CA GLY A 29 0.61 0.41 13.34
C GLY A 29 0.66 -0.99 13.93
N PHE A 30 -0.47 -1.65 14.20
CA PHE A 30 -0.46 -3.03 14.73
C PHE A 30 0.25 -4.01 13.79
N CYS A 31 0.16 -3.79 12.48
CA CYS A 31 0.78 -4.66 11.48
C CYS A 31 2.30 -4.59 11.49
N THR A 32 2.92 -3.54 12.03
CA THR A 32 4.38 -3.37 12.00
C THR A 32 5.09 -4.35 12.93
N ALA A 33 4.45 -4.74 14.02
CA ALA A 33 5.06 -5.64 15.01
C ALA A 33 5.27 -7.05 14.48
N THR A 34 4.44 -7.50 13.53
CA THR A 34 4.45 -8.87 13.00
C THR A 34 5.02 -8.97 11.60
N CYS A 35 5.20 -7.85 10.90
CA CYS A 35 5.71 -7.86 9.53
C CYS A 35 7.21 -8.15 9.49
N PRO A 36 7.66 -9.31 8.91
CA PRO A 36 9.07 -9.68 8.94
C PRO A 36 9.99 -8.67 8.27
N THR A 37 9.57 -8.11 7.15
CA THR A 37 10.40 -7.15 6.42
C THR A 37 10.55 -5.84 7.19
N TYR A 38 9.53 -5.39 7.89
CA TYR A 38 9.64 -4.21 8.73
C TYR A 38 10.56 -4.48 9.94
N VAL A 39 10.39 -5.63 10.60
CA VAL A 39 11.19 -5.99 11.78
C VAL A 39 12.67 -6.08 11.43
N LEU A 40 12.99 -6.65 10.26
CA LEU A 40 14.39 -6.84 9.85
C LEU A 40 15.01 -5.58 9.26
N LEU A 41 14.28 -4.82 8.45
CA LEU A 41 14.84 -3.70 7.70
C LEU A 41 14.62 -2.36 8.38
N GLY A 42 13.60 -2.23 9.23
CA GLY A 42 13.31 -1.01 9.95
C GLY A 42 12.78 0.15 9.10
N ASP A 43 12.46 -0.11 7.83
CA ASP A 43 11.94 0.91 6.92
C ASP A 43 10.42 0.85 6.89
N GLU A 44 9.77 1.98 7.17
CA GLU A 44 8.30 2.08 7.19
C GLU A 44 7.69 1.64 5.85
N ARG A 45 8.38 1.85 4.74
CA ARG A 45 7.91 1.44 3.41
C ARG A 45 7.89 -0.07 3.23
N ASP A 46 8.56 -0.83 4.09
CA ASP A 46 8.56 -2.29 4.10
C ASP A 46 7.52 -2.86 5.08
N SER A 47 6.69 -2.01 5.68
CA SER A 47 5.57 -2.42 6.52
C SER A 47 4.27 -2.51 5.72
N PRO A 48 3.25 -3.26 6.20
CA PRO A 48 1.96 -3.30 5.50
C PRO A 48 1.35 -1.91 5.29
N ARG A 49 1.32 -1.06 6.31
CA ARG A 49 0.75 0.29 6.16
C ARG A 49 1.59 1.16 5.22
N GLY A 50 2.90 1.02 5.24
CA GLY A 50 3.80 1.74 4.33
C GLY A 50 3.59 1.33 2.89
N ARG A 51 3.43 0.02 2.64
CA ARG A 51 3.12 -0.49 1.30
C ARG A 51 1.76 -0.05 0.80
N ILE A 52 0.76 -0.01 1.67
CA ILE A 52 -0.56 0.54 1.34
C ILE A 52 -0.43 2.00 0.91
N ALA A 53 0.34 2.80 1.64
CA ALA A 53 0.58 4.20 1.29
C ALA A 53 1.28 4.35 -0.05
N LEU A 54 2.29 3.51 -0.34
CA LEU A 54 2.98 3.52 -1.63
C LEU A 54 2.04 3.17 -2.78
N ILE A 55 1.21 2.15 -2.61
CA ILE A 55 0.24 1.73 -3.63
C ILE A 55 -0.79 2.84 -3.86
N GLN A 56 -1.28 3.46 -2.80
CA GLN A 56 -2.21 4.58 -2.90
C GLN A 56 -1.62 5.73 -3.69
N ASN A 57 -0.39 6.14 -3.36
CA ASN A 57 0.30 7.22 -4.08
C ASN A 57 0.49 6.87 -5.55
N MET A 58 0.86 5.65 -5.86
CA MET A 58 1.02 5.18 -7.23
C MET A 58 -0.30 5.30 -8.01
N LEU A 59 -1.39 4.83 -7.44
CA LEU A 59 -2.70 4.85 -8.09
C LEU A 59 -3.20 6.29 -8.29
N GLU A 60 -3.03 7.16 -7.30
CA GLU A 60 -3.42 8.56 -7.39
C GLU A 60 -2.58 9.34 -8.41
N ALA A 61 -1.33 8.92 -8.63
CA ALA A 61 -0.43 9.54 -9.62
C ALA A 61 -0.62 9.00 -11.05
N GLY A 62 -1.58 8.11 -11.28
CA GLY A 62 -1.88 7.61 -12.61
C GLY A 62 -1.59 6.14 -12.86
N GLY A 63 -1.16 5.40 -11.82
CA GLY A 63 -1.01 3.96 -11.88
C GLY A 63 0.34 3.44 -12.35
N THR A 64 1.33 4.33 -12.59
CA THR A 64 2.68 3.92 -13.00
C THR A 64 3.58 3.82 -11.77
N PRO A 65 4.10 2.63 -11.43
CA PRO A 65 4.98 2.49 -10.27
C PRO A 65 6.36 3.08 -10.53
N ASP A 66 6.91 3.78 -9.53
CA ASP A 66 8.31 4.18 -9.55
C ASP A 66 9.20 3.06 -8.99
N ALA A 67 10.54 3.27 -9.08
CA ALA A 67 11.50 2.26 -8.63
C ALA A 67 11.39 1.97 -7.12
N ALA A 68 11.09 2.97 -6.32
CA ALA A 68 10.94 2.80 -4.88
C ALA A 68 9.69 1.98 -4.56
N THR A 69 8.56 2.25 -5.20
CA THR A 69 7.33 1.49 -5.03
C THR A 69 7.54 0.02 -5.39
N VAL A 70 8.14 -0.25 -6.54
CA VAL A 70 8.44 -1.63 -6.97
C VAL A 70 9.31 -2.34 -5.95
N ARG A 71 10.39 -1.69 -5.50
CA ARG A 71 11.34 -2.28 -4.55
C ARG A 71 10.64 -2.70 -3.25
N HIS A 72 9.88 -1.80 -2.64
CA HIS A 72 9.29 -2.07 -1.32
C HIS A 72 8.09 -3.00 -1.40
N VAL A 73 7.29 -2.94 -2.45
CA VAL A 73 6.17 -3.86 -2.63
C VAL A 73 6.68 -5.28 -2.92
N ASP A 74 7.73 -5.41 -3.74
CA ASP A 74 8.30 -6.73 -4.07
C ASP A 74 8.95 -7.42 -2.88
N ARG A 75 9.37 -6.68 -1.86
CA ARG A 75 9.94 -7.27 -0.64
C ARG A 75 8.90 -7.98 0.23
N CYS A 76 7.62 -7.80 -0.04
CA CYS A 76 6.56 -8.47 0.71
C CYS A 76 6.66 -9.99 0.53
N LEU A 77 6.67 -10.72 1.65
CA LEU A 77 6.78 -12.18 1.65
C LEU A 77 5.41 -12.88 1.54
N SER A 78 4.33 -12.13 1.53
CA SER A 78 2.95 -12.66 1.49
C SER A 78 2.68 -13.66 2.61
N CYS A 79 3.24 -13.42 3.80
CA CYS A 79 3.17 -14.34 4.94
C CYS A 79 1.82 -14.34 5.65
N LEU A 80 0.98 -13.33 5.40
CA LEU A 80 -0.34 -13.16 6.03
C LEU A 80 -0.27 -13.01 7.56
N ALA A 81 0.86 -12.58 8.10
CA ALA A 81 1.03 -12.39 9.55
C ALA A 81 0.23 -11.20 10.09
#